data_06a83bf8b487e61814e942a0b4238f78
#
_entry.id   06a83bf8b487e61814e942a0b4238f78
#
_cell.length_a   1.000
_cell.length_b   1.000
_cell.length_c   1.000
_cell.angle_alpha   90.00
_cell.angle_beta   90.00
_cell.angle_gamma   90.00
#
_symmetry.space_group_name_H-M   'P 1'
#
loop_
_entity.id
_entity.type
_entity.pdbx_description
1 polymer ?
#
loop_
_entity_poly.entity_id
_entity_poly.type
_entity_poly.pdbx_seq_one_letter_code
_entity_poly.pdbx_strand_id
1 'polypeptide(L)'
;MPGNFALQDSKSVLLLGEPMTRQVNSVRWIQVGRLLVLVAALWLAAGIVEAQTYTDLFDFDVTHGSSPSYPQVLAQGQDGNLYGTASVGKFNAGVVFRVDSAGSLTVIHNFNKDGSEPNAGLSLGLDGNFYGSTVLGGSANLGEIFQVTPGGTVTVLYSFTGKKDGEYPYAPPVLGRDGNFYGVTQAATAYKVTPTGAFTLLGTIPDRSVAPLWLGTDGNLYGTTQHGGKSNQGTVFKMTSAGTITVIHDFDSTNGGVPWGGVVQGADGNFYGTAAGGGSGEGGVVFRLTPGGNYKVLHNFPVGVGSDGNDPIAGLVATTDGNFYGATFSGGTDGYGVLFKVTSAGKYTLVYNFDKTHGGDPSSNLVQHTNGVVYSMAGIGGSRGDGVFYGLDLGLGSFVEMVLASGKVGNTVQILGGGFNSATKVKFNGTKANFTIVSDTYLTAKVPAGSSTGPVTVTTSAGTLTSNVSFTVLPKIVSFNPTSGPVGTPVVITGNTFTGATKVTFGGVKATVFSVDSDTQITATVPTGAKTGKIGVTTPSGSGKSSQAFTVTP
;
A
#
# COMPACT_ATOMS: atom_id res chain seq x y z
N MET A 1 -74.34 56.48 -13.59
CA MET A 1 -75.12 57.56 -12.93
C MET A 1 -74.46 57.91 -11.62
N PRO A 2 -74.47 59.21 -11.29
CA PRO A 2 -73.30 59.95 -10.80
C PRO A 2 -73.45 60.42 -9.35
N GLY A 3 -72.43 61.05 -8.83
CA GLY A 3 -72.49 61.92 -7.67
C GLY A 3 -71.16 62.01 -6.98
N ASN A 4 -70.30 62.78 -7.26
CA ASN A 4 -70.02 64.25 -7.14
C ASN A 4 -70.07 64.81 -5.71
N PHE A 5 -69.04 65.61 -5.42
CA PHE A 5 -68.89 66.76 -4.48
C PHE A 5 -68.20 66.37 -3.12
N ALA A 6 -67.36 67.21 -2.55
CA ALA A 6 -66.69 68.46 -2.95
C ALA A 6 -65.54 68.71 -1.91
N LEU A 7 -64.64 69.55 -2.34
CA LEU A 7 -63.63 70.34 -1.63
C LEU A 7 -64.06 70.94 -0.29
N GLN A 8 -63.15 71.02 0.66
CA GLN A 8 -62.84 72.29 1.31
C GLN A 8 -61.48 72.32 2.02
N ASP A 9 -60.85 73.38 1.65
CA ASP A 9 -59.65 74.05 2.11
C ASP A 9 -59.59 74.31 3.64
N SER A 10 -58.41 74.33 4.28
CA SER A 10 -57.81 75.56 4.81
C SER A 10 -56.58 75.36 5.66
N LYS A 11 -55.51 75.98 5.22
CA LYS A 11 -54.50 76.77 5.94
C LYS A 11 -53.71 76.21 7.10
N SER A 12 -52.43 76.01 6.78
CA SER A 12 -51.23 76.58 7.42
C SER A 12 -51.10 76.64 8.96
N VAL A 13 -49.99 76.00 9.45
CA VAL A 13 -49.02 76.72 10.28
C VAL A 13 -47.65 76.05 10.13
N LEU A 14 -46.65 76.86 9.88
CA LEU A 14 -45.23 76.64 9.81
C LEU A 14 -44.70 76.38 11.22
N LEU A 15 -43.92 75.33 11.47
CA LEU A 15 -42.89 75.31 12.54
C LEU A 15 -41.70 74.52 12.07
N LEU A 16 -40.62 75.22 12.19
CA LEU A 16 -39.22 74.87 11.87
C LEU A 16 -38.67 73.67 12.71
N GLY A 17 -37.79 72.91 12.09
CA GLY A 17 -36.59 72.57 12.71
C GLY A 17 -36.35 71.07 13.03
N GLU A 18 -35.46 70.52 12.34
CA GLU A 18 -34.27 69.74 12.71
C GLU A 18 -34.03 68.57 11.74
N PRO A 19 -32.79 68.30 11.36
CA PRO A 19 -32.51 67.33 10.30
C PRO A 19 -32.46 65.93 10.89
N MET A 20 -33.27 65.00 10.43
CA MET A 20 -33.09 63.56 10.66
C MET A 20 -31.89 63.05 9.88
N THR A 21 -30.83 62.90 10.58
CA THR A 21 -29.57 62.34 10.17
C THR A 21 -29.70 60.91 9.61
N ARG A 22 -29.02 60.74 8.53
CA ARG A 22 -28.61 59.46 7.88
C ARG A 22 -28.22 58.37 8.86
N GLN A 23 -29.09 57.46 9.26
CA GLN A 23 -28.72 56.23 9.99
C GLN A 23 -29.32 54.94 9.42
N VAL A 24 -30.02 54.99 8.28
CA VAL A 24 -30.67 53.78 7.70
C VAL A 24 -29.83 53.07 6.66
N ASN A 25 -28.75 53.66 6.14
CA ASN A 25 -27.94 53.03 5.09
C ASN A 25 -26.73 52.24 5.53
N SER A 26 -26.23 52.42 6.76
CA SER A 26 -25.04 51.67 7.25
C SER A 26 -25.34 50.22 7.61
N VAL A 27 -26.52 49.92 8.14
CA VAL A 27 -26.90 48.55 8.56
C VAL A 27 -27.17 47.66 7.34
N ARG A 28 -27.72 48.20 6.25
CA ARG A 28 -27.95 47.43 5.01
C ARG A 28 -26.62 47.07 4.31
N TRP A 29 -25.64 47.96 4.28
CA TRP A 29 -24.34 47.67 3.66
C TRP A 29 -23.51 46.68 4.47
N ILE A 30 -23.62 46.68 5.80
CA ILE A 30 -22.93 45.68 6.66
C ILE A 30 -23.57 44.31 6.49
N GLN A 31 -24.88 44.18 6.31
CA GLN A 31 -25.53 42.89 6.06
C GLN A 31 -25.24 42.35 4.64
N VAL A 32 -25.23 43.22 3.61
CA VAL A 32 -24.85 42.82 2.25
C VAL A 32 -23.37 42.43 2.19
N GLY A 33 -22.48 43.18 2.87
CA GLY A 33 -21.07 42.83 2.96
C GLY A 33 -20.83 41.48 3.69
N ARG A 34 -21.57 41.21 4.79
CA ARG A 34 -21.51 39.91 5.49
C ARG A 34 -22.08 38.77 4.64
N LEU A 35 -23.12 38.99 3.86
CA LEU A 35 -23.69 38.00 2.95
C LEU A 35 -22.73 37.69 1.78
N LEU A 36 -22.06 38.69 1.23
CA LEU A 36 -21.07 38.55 0.17
C LEU A 36 -19.80 37.84 0.68
N VAL A 37 -19.34 38.12 1.91
CA VAL A 37 -18.23 37.40 2.54
C VAL A 37 -18.60 35.96 2.88
N LEU A 38 -19.85 35.69 3.32
CA LEU A 38 -20.35 34.35 3.56
C LEU A 38 -20.52 33.56 2.25
N VAL A 39 -21.00 34.18 1.18
CA VAL A 39 -21.09 33.55 -0.14
C VAL A 39 -19.70 33.33 -0.73
N ALA A 40 -18.75 34.26 -0.61
CA ALA A 40 -17.38 34.08 -1.03
C ALA A 40 -16.65 33.00 -0.18
N ALA A 41 -16.94 32.93 1.13
CA ALA A 41 -16.41 31.87 1.99
C ALA A 41 -17.04 30.49 1.69
N LEU A 42 -18.30 30.44 1.28
CA LEU A 42 -18.97 29.25 0.77
C LEU A 42 -18.43 28.81 -0.61
N TRP A 43 -18.04 29.75 -1.47
CA TRP A 43 -17.36 29.46 -2.74
C TRP A 43 -15.91 29.06 -2.55
N LEU A 44 -15.21 29.55 -1.52
CA LEU A 44 -13.85 29.11 -1.13
C LEU A 44 -13.87 27.80 -0.34
N ALA A 45 -15.00 27.44 0.29
CA ALA A 45 -15.21 26.16 0.97
C ALA A 45 -15.83 25.08 0.04
N ALA A 46 -16.36 25.44 -1.12
CA ALA A 46 -16.51 24.53 -2.23
C ALA A 46 -15.09 24.29 -2.75
N GLY A 47 -14.35 23.41 -2.07
CA GLY A 47 -13.09 22.91 -2.57
C GLY A 47 -13.28 22.59 -4.05
N ILE A 48 -12.35 23.03 -4.87
CA ILE A 48 -12.26 22.60 -6.26
C ILE A 48 -12.27 21.09 -6.18
N VAL A 49 -13.39 20.45 -6.48
CA VAL A 49 -13.41 19.02 -6.79
C VAL A 49 -12.64 18.96 -8.10
N GLU A 50 -11.32 18.77 -8.00
CA GLU A 50 -10.53 18.48 -9.18
C GLU A 50 -11.18 17.26 -9.83
N ALA A 51 -11.61 17.44 -11.07
CA ALA A 51 -12.30 16.39 -11.81
C ALA A 51 -11.31 15.23 -11.94
N GLN A 52 -11.69 14.07 -11.42
CA GLN A 52 -10.92 12.85 -11.60
C GLN A 52 -10.79 12.60 -13.10
N THR A 53 -9.55 12.49 -13.59
CA THR A 53 -9.30 12.32 -15.01
C THR A 53 -8.72 10.93 -15.27
N TYR A 54 -9.48 10.12 -15.98
CA TYR A 54 -8.97 8.86 -16.56
C TYR A 54 -8.26 9.19 -17.89
N THR A 55 -7.10 8.62 -18.10
CA THR A 55 -6.31 8.78 -19.32
C THR A 55 -5.83 7.43 -19.79
N ASP A 56 -6.19 7.07 -21.00
CA ASP A 56 -5.61 5.96 -21.75
C ASP A 56 -4.21 6.39 -22.22
N LEU A 57 -3.19 5.72 -21.72
CA LEU A 57 -1.80 6.09 -21.92
C LEU A 57 -1.11 5.23 -22.96
N PHE A 58 -1.45 3.94 -23.03
CA PHE A 58 -0.86 3.02 -23.97
C PHE A 58 -1.79 1.84 -24.26
N ASP A 59 -2.04 1.58 -25.55
CA ASP A 59 -2.75 0.39 -26.02
C ASP A 59 -1.77 -0.76 -26.24
N PHE A 60 -1.95 -1.83 -25.48
CA PHE A 60 -1.13 -3.03 -25.65
C PHE A 60 -1.32 -3.67 -27.02
N ASP A 61 -0.29 -4.35 -27.48
CA ASP A 61 -0.29 -5.22 -28.63
C ASP A 61 0.61 -6.44 -28.38
N VAL A 62 0.53 -7.45 -29.25
CA VAL A 62 1.30 -8.70 -29.09
C VAL A 62 2.81 -8.48 -28.97
N THR A 63 3.36 -7.38 -29.51
CA THR A 63 4.80 -7.09 -29.44
C THR A 63 5.22 -6.40 -28.15
N HIS A 64 4.31 -5.62 -27.56
CA HIS A 64 4.53 -4.88 -26.30
C HIS A 64 3.92 -5.59 -25.09
N GLY A 65 3.34 -6.76 -25.29
CA GLY A 65 2.57 -7.51 -24.32
C GLY A 65 1.07 -7.40 -24.58
N SER A 66 0.32 -8.42 -24.27
CA SER A 66 -1.14 -8.38 -24.32
C SER A 66 -1.74 -9.09 -23.12
N SER A 67 -3.03 -8.84 -22.89
CA SER A 67 -3.82 -9.47 -21.82
C SER A 67 -3.14 -9.39 -20.43
N PRO A 68 -2.93 -8.20 -19.87
CA PRO A 68 -2.55 -8.07 -18.47
C PRO A 68 -3.74 -8.48 -17.58
N SER A 69 -3.92 -9.79 -17.42
CA SER A 69 -5.14 -10.43 -16.90
C SER A 69 -4.87 -11.26 -15.66
N TYR A 70 -4.48 -10.69 -14.58
CA TYR A 70 -4.38 -11.26 -13.22
C TYR A 70 -4.08 -10.11 -12.26
N PRO A 71 -4.15 -10.28 -10.94
CA PRO A 71 -3.78 -9.23 -9.98
C PRO A 71 -2.29 -8.86 -10.05
N GLN A 72 -1.85 -8.41 -11.22
CA GLN A 72 -0.46 -7.99 -11.45
C GLN A 72 -0.13 -6.75 -10.64
N VAL A 73 1.12 -6.64 -10.22
CA VAL A 73 1.65 -5.52 -9.45
C VAL A 73 2.64 -4.73 -10.28
N LEU A 74 2.40 -3.43 -10.44
CA LEU A 74 3.37 -2.49 -10.97
C LEU A 74 4.32 -2.05 -9.85
N ALA A 75 5.61 -1.92 -10.15
CA ALA A 75 6.61 -1.41 -9.21
C ALA A 75 7.23 -0.11 -9.73
N GLN A 76 7.30 0.92 -8.90
CA GLN A 76 8.05 2.14 -9.23
C GLN A 76 9.54 1.90 -9.04
N GLY A 77 10.33 2.22 -10.06
CA GLY A 77 11.79 2.14 -10.03
C GLY A 77 12.46 3.38 -9.42
N GLN A 78 13.75 3.26 -9.16
CA GLN A 78 14.58 4.37 -8.67
C GLN A 78 14.73 5.49 -9.71
N ASP A 79 14.49 5.20 -10.99
CA ASP A 79 14.46 6.14 -12.11
C ASP A 79 13.13 6.88 -12.27
N GLY A 80 12.14 6.58 -11.42
CA GLY A 80 10.80 7.17 -11.45
C GLY A 80 9.87 6.54 -12.48
N ASN A 81 10.29 5.52 -13.23
CA ASN A 81 9.43 4.78 -14.15
C ASN A 81 8.67 3.66 -13.43
N LEU A 82 7.57 3.21 -14.01
CA LEU A 82 6.86 2.00 -13.58
C LEU A 82 7.36 0.79 -14.37
N TYR A 83 7.42 -0.35 -13.69
CA TYR A 83 7.83 -1.63 -14.24
C TYR A 83 6.74 -2.65 -14.00
N GLY A 84 6.45 -3.44 -15.01
CA GLY A 84 5.41 -4.47 -14.96
C GLY A 84 5.68 -5.62 -15.91
N THR A 85 4.74 -6.55 -15.94
CA THR A 85 4.78 -7.72 -16.82
C THR A 85 3.49 -7.83 -17.62
N ALA A 86 3.52 -8.54 -18.76
CA ALA A 86 2.33 -8.93 -19.48
C ALA A 86 2.50 -10.38 -19.97
N SER A 87 1.37 -11.12 -20.03
CA SER A 87 1.38 -12.59 -20.23
C SER A 87 1.80 -13.03 -21.62
N VAL A 88 1.56 -12.19 -22.63
CA VAL A 88 1.88 -12.47 -24.03
C VAL A 88 2.95 -11.48 -24.50
N GLY A 89 3.80 -11.91 -25.40
CA GLY A 89 4.85 -11.10 -26.01
C GLY A 89 5.36 -11.75 -27.28
N LYS A 90 6.47 -11.25 -27.83
CA LYS A 90 7.06 -11.69 -29.09
C LYS A 90 7.17 -13.22 -29.26
N PHE A 91 7.43 -13.96 -28.18
CA PHE A 91 7.60 -15.41 -28.19
C PHE A 91 6.40 -16.16 -27.60
N ASN A 92 5.27 -15.46 -27.38
CA ASN A 92 4.09 -16.00 -26.71
C ASN A 92 4.38 -16.54 -25.29
N ALA A 93 5.36 -15.93 -24.60
CA ALA A 93 5.81 -16.34 -23.27
C ALA A 93 5.79 -15.20 -22.25
N GLY A 94 5.39 -14.00 -22.68
CA GLY A 94 5.30 -12.81 -21.86
C GLY A 94 6.49 -11.86 -21.96
N VAL A 95 6.35 -10.72 -21.33
CA VAL A 95 7.34 -9.63 -21.33
C VAL A 95 7.51 -9.02 -19.95
N VAL A 96 8.69 -8.39 -19.75
CA VAL A 96 8.87 -7.33 -18.76
C VAL A 96 8.92 -6.01 -19.51
N PHE A 97 8.16 -5.03 -19.06
CA PHE A 97 8.14 -3.69 -19.65
C PHE A 97 8.47 -2.63 -18.61
N ARG A 98 8.92 -1.49 -19.11
CA ARG A 98 9.07 -0.23 -18.39
C ARG A 98 8.16 0.79 -19.06
N VAL A 99 7.48 1.61 -18.28
CA VAL A 99 6.66 2.71 -18.76
C VAL A 99 6.96 3.98 -17.97
N ASP A 100 7.13 5.10 -18.66
CA ASP A 100 7.29 6.41 -18.02
C ASP A 100 5.94 7.05 -17.67
N SER A 101 5.96 8.14 -16.93
CA SER A 101 4.74 8.86 -16.52
C SER A 101 3.97 9.51 -17.67
N ALA A 102 4.55 9.58 -18.87
CA ALA A 102 3.90 10.05 -20.09
C ALA A 102 3.24 8.90 -20.89
N GLY A 103 3.35 7.66 -20.41
CA GLY A 103 2.79 6.47 -21.06
C GLY A 103 3.70 5.83 -22.11
N SER A 104 4.95 6.28 -22.25
CA SER A 104 5.90 5.70 -23.21
C SER A 104 6.38 4.33 -22.70
N LEU A 105 5.85 3.25 -23.29
CA LEU A 105 6.15 1.88 -22.91
C LEU A 105 7.32 1.31 -23.72
N THR A 106 8.25 0.67 -23.02
CA THR A 106 9.39 -0.04 -23.61
C THR A 106 9.45 -1.47 -23.08
N VAL A 107 9.44 -2.46 -23.93
CA VAL A 107 9.73 -3.84 -23.55
C VAL A 107 11.23 -3.97 -23.28
N ILE A 108 11.59 -4.33 -22.06
CA ILE A 108 12.98 -4.50 -21.64
C ILE A 108 13.43 -5.97 -21.66
N HIS A 109 12.47 -6.90 -21.60
CA HIS A 109 12.75 -8.33 -21.71
C HIS A 109 11.57 -9.07 -22.35
N ASN A 110 11.88 -10.04 -23.22
CA ASN A 110 10.91 -10.98 -23.78
C ASN A 110 11.25 -12.38 -23.27
N PHE A 111 10.37 -12.97 -22.50
CA PHE A 111 10.53 -14.35 -22.03
C PHE A 111 10.53 -15.35 -23.19
N ASN A 112 11.30 -16.43 -23.03
CA ASN A 112 11.37 -17.50 -24.00
C ASN A 112 11.66 -18.83 -23.28
N LYS A 113 12.96 -19.14 -23.01
CA LYS A 113 13.38 -20.36 -22.29
C LYS A 113 13.61 -20.12 -20.80
N ASP A 114 13.64 -18.88 -20.39
CA ASP A 114 13.88 -18.35 -19.05
C ASP A 114 12.57 -18.04 -18.29
N GLY A 115 11.53 -18.79 -18.59
CA GLY A 115 10.20 -18.68 -17.99
C GLY A 115 9.11 -18.35 -19.00
N SER A 116 7.86 -18.48 -18.58
CA SER A 116 6.70 -17.99 -19.34
C SER A 116 5.53 -17.65 -18.41
N GLU A 117 4.59 -16.89 -18.96
CA GLU A 117 3.43 -16.38 -18.21
C GLU A 117 3.83 -15.61 -16.95
N PRO A 118 4.52 -14.47 -17.06
CA PRO A 118 4.85 -13.62 -15.93
C PRO A 118 3.61 -12.86 -15.43
N ASN A 119 2.61 -13.57 -14.93
CA ASN A 119 1.31 -13.06 -14.51
C ASN A 119 1.35 -12.29 -13.18
N ALA A 120 2.51 -12.28 -12.53
CA ALA A 120 2.65 -11.79 -11.17
C ALA A 120 2.83 -10.27 -11.07
N GLY A 121 3.53 -9.65 -12.02
CA GLY A 121 4.10 -8.31 -11.84
C GLY A 121 5.43 -8.35 -11.09
N LEU A 122 5.81 -7.22 -10.48
CA LEU A 122 7.16 -7.01 -9.95
C LEU A 122 7.15 -6.36 -8.56
N SER A 123 8.20 -6.64 -7.77
CA SER A 123 8.52 -5.95 -6.52
C SER A 123 9.92 -5.36 -6.59
N LEU A 124 10.12 -4.11 -6.15
CA LEU A 124 11.42 -3.47 -6.10
C LEU A 124 12.25 -3.97 -4.91
N GLY A 125 13.50 -4.34 -5.18
CA GLY A 125 14.47 -4.74 -4.17
C GLY A 125 15.34 -3.59 -3.64
N LEU A 126 16.02 -3.86 -2.52
CA LEU A 126 16.98 -2.90 -1.95
C LEU A 126 18.25 -2.72 -2.80
N ASP A 127 18.49 -3.59 -3.76
CA ASP A 127 19.58 -3.51 -4.73
C ASP A 127 19.23 -2.71 -5.99
N GLY A 128 17.97 -2.22 -6.10
CA GLY A 128 17.45 -1.49 -7.25
C GLY A 128 16.99 -2.38 -8.40
N ASN A 129 17.08 -3.71 -8.26
CA ASN A 129 16.53 -4.67 -9.20
C ASN A 129 15.06 -5.00 -8.84
N PHE A 130 14.36 -5.59 -9.79
CA PHE A 130 12.99 -6.03 -9.61
C PHE A 130 12.94 -7.56 -9.47
N TYR A 131 11.98 -8.03 -8.69
CA TYR A 131 11.78 -9.45 -8.41
C TYR A 131 10.37 -9.84 -8.80
N GLY A 132 10.26 -10.89 -9.58
CA GLY A 132 8.99 -11.41 -10.10
C GLY A 132 8.95 -12.92 -10.09
N SER A 133 7.84 -13.45 -10.58
CA SER A 133 7.67 -14.87 -10.83
C SER A 133 7.02 -15.13 -12.19
N THR A 134 7.30 -16.29 -12.76
CA THR A 134 6.61 -16.83 -13.92
C THR A 134 5.78 -18.03 -13.49
N VAL A 135 4.58 -18.19 -14.04
CA VAL A 135 3.69 -19.32 -13.72
C VAL A 135 4.24 -20.62 -14.28
N LEU A 136 4.83 -20.55 -15.48
CA LEU A 136 5.44 -21.67 -16.16
C LEU A 136 6.94 -21.41 -16.39
N GLY A 137 7.68 -22.45 -16.75
CA GLY A 137 9.12 -22.40 -16.96
C GLY A 137 9.88 -23.26 -15.97
N GLY A 138 11.23 -23.23 -16.07
CA GLY A 138 12.09 -24.11 -15.33
C GLY A 138 12.09 -25.55 -15.85
N SER A 139 12.92 -26.41 -15.27
CA SER A 139 13.10 -27.78 -15.72
C SER A 139 11.85 -28.67 -15.59
N ALA A 140 10.96 -28.31 -14.64
CA ALA A 140 9.68 -29.02 -14.41
C ALA A 140 8.47 -28.31 -15.06
N ASN A 141 8.66 -27.14 -15.66
CA ASN A 141 7.61 -26.28 -16.19
C ASN A 141 6.53 -25.90 -15.15
N LEU A 142 6.96 -25.62 -13.91
CA LEU A 142 6.10 -25.34 -12.76
C LEU A 142 6.32 -23.94 -12.18
N GLY A 143 7.03 -23.09 -12.93
CA GLY A 143 7.27 -21.70 -12.60
C GLY A 143 8.63 -21.43 -11.98
N GLU A 144 8.98 -20.15 -11.96
CA GLU A 144 10.29 -19.66 -11.52
C GLU A 144 10.13 -18.38 -10.72
N ILE A 145 11.12 -18.10 -9.89
CA ILE A 145 11.36 -16.80 -9.29
C ILE A 145 12.55 -16.20 -10.01
N PHE A 146 12.42 -14.97 -10.48
CA PHE A 146 13.49 -14.27 -11.19
C PHE A 146 13.78 -12.89 -10.61
N GLN A 147 14.98 -12.40 -10.87
CA GLN A 147 15.39 -11.03 -10.72
C GLN A 147 15.55 -10.42 -12.11
N VAL A 148 15.13 -9.17 -12.29
CA VAL A 148 15.39 -8.40 -13.51
C VAL A 148 15.97 -7.04 -13.17
N THR A 149 17.06 -6.65 -13.86
CA THR A 149 17.64 -5.31 -13.73
C THR A 149 16.76 -4.28 -14.45
N PRO A 150 16.86 -2.97 -14.11
CA PRO A 150 16.18 -1.91 -14.88
C PRO A 150 16.52 -1.91 -16.39
N GLY A 151 17.66 -2.48 -16.76
CA GLY A 151 18.10 -2.65 -18.16
C GLY A 151 17.59 -3.92 -18.85
N GLY A 152 16.77 -4.77 -18.15
CA GLY A 152 16.13 -5.95 -18.73
C GLY A 152 16.95 -7.25 -18.67
N THR A 153 18.08 -7.29 -17.96
CA THR A 153 18.80 -8.55 -17.72
C THR A 153 18.06 -9.38 -16.68
N VAL A 154 17.55 -10.54 -17.08
CA VAL A 154 16.87 -11.51 -16.22
C VAL A 154 17.87 -12.54 -15.66
N THR A 155 17.72 -12.86 -14.39
CA THR A 155 18.42 -13.95 -13.70
C THR A 155 17.40 -14.81 -12.98
N VAL A 156 17.32 -16.09 -13.32
CA VAL A 156 16.48 -17.05 -12.61
C VAL A 156 17.14 -17.33 -11.25
N LEU A 157 16.41 -17.09 -10.18
CA LEU A 157 16.85 -17.30 -8.80
C LEU A 157 16.47 -18.69 -8.29
N TYR A 158 15.28 -19.18 -8.70
CA TYR A 158 14.76 -20.47 -8.27
C TYR A 158 13.75 -21.00 -9.29
N SER A 159 13.82 -22.31 -9.62
CA SER A 159 12.84 -23.03 -10.45
C SER A 159 12.10 -24.05 -9.58
N PHE A 160 10.78 -23.97 -9.54
CA PHE A 160 9.93 -24.89 -8.78
C PHE A 160 9.95 -26.30 -9.35
N THR A 161 9.89 -27.32 -8.49
CA THR A 161 9.98 -28.72 -8.88
C THR A 161 8.66 -29.49 -8.69
N GLY A 162 7.64 -28.87 -8.10
CA GLY A 162 6.32 -29.49 -7.85
C GLY A 162 6.30 -30.56 -6.76
N LYS A 163 7.41 -30.75 -6.06
CA LYS A 163 7.50 -31.75 -4.97
C LYS A 163 6.90 -31.19 -3.69
N LYS A 164 7.77 -30.67 -2.80
CA LYS A 164 7.31 -30.01 -1.57
C LYS A 164 7.48 -28.50 -1.61
N ASP A 165 8.18 -27.99 -2.60
CA ASP A 165 8.56 -26.61 -2.78
C ASP A 165 7.42 -25.75 -3.40
N GLY A 166 6.39 -26.39 -3.99
CA GLY A 166 5.25 -25.73 -4.60
C GLY A 166 5.35 -25.62 -6.11
N GLU A 167 4.37 -24.95 -6.70
CA GLU A 167 4.22 -24.75 -8.15
C GLU A 167 3.32 -23.56 -8.44
N TYR A 168 3.45 -22.99 -9.62
CA TYR A 168 2.60 -21.92 -10.15
C TYR A 168 2.53 -20.69 -9.23
N PRO A 169 3.62 -19.92 -9.06
CA PRO A 169 3.62 -18.67 -8.29
C PRO A 169 2.96 -17.55 -9.11
N TYR A 170 1.69 -17.24 -8.84
CA TYR A 170 0.92 -16.21 -9.55
C TYR A 170 1.17 -14.78 -9.07
N ALA A 171 1.81 -14.61 -7.92
CA ALA A 171 2.09 -13.30 -7.34
C ALA A 171 3.60 -13.05 -7.19
N PRO A 172 4.07 -11.78 -7.31
CA PRO A 172 5.47 -11.48 -7.10
C PRO A 172 5.84 -11.71 -5.64
N PRO A 173 7.07 -12.12 -5.36
CA PRO A 173 7.55 -12.20 -3.99
C PRO A 173 7.72 -10.80 -3.40
N VAL A 174 7.31 -10.59 -2.15
CA VAL A 174 7.30 -9.30 -1.46
C VAL A 174 8.53 -9.15 -0.56
N LEU A 175 9.14 -7.97 -0.59
CA LEU A 175 10.31 -7.63 0.22
C LEU A 175 9.95 -7.59 1.72
N GLY A 176 10.63 -8.43 2.52
CA GLY A 176 10.50 -8.46 3.97
C GLY A 176 11.49 -7.53 4.68
N ARG A 177 11.27 -7.31 5.98
CA ARG A 177 12.14 -6.45 6.82
C ARG A 177 13.59 -6.95 6.95
N ASP A 178 13.84 -8.22 6.67
CA ASP A 178 15.16 -8.83 6.70
C ASP A 178 15.92 -8.75 5.37
N GLY A 179 15.33 -8.09 4.36
CA GLY A 179 15.89 -7.94 3.02
C GLY A 179 15.73 -9.17 2.12
N ASN A 180 15.00 -10.19 2.57
CA ASN A 180 14.63 -11.34 1.76
C ASN A 180 13.23 -11.15 1.17
N PHE A 181 12.91 -11.95 0.18
CA PHE A 181 11.61 -11.94 -0.48
C PHE A 181 10.76 -13.12 -0.02
N TYR A 182 9.47 -12.88 0.14
CA TYR A 182 8.48 -13.83 0.63
C TYR A 182 7.35 -13.98 -0.37
N GLY A 183 6.94 -15.20 -0.65
CA GLY A 183 5.87 -15.47 -1.60
C GLY A 183 5.08 -16.72 -1.25
N VAL A 184 4.04 -16.92 -2.04
CA VAL A 184 3.14 -18.06 -1.97
C VAL A 184 2.93 -18.66 -3.36
N THR A 185 2.47 -19.90 -3.42
CA THR A 185 2.21 -20.60 -4.67
C THR A 185 0.76 -21.10 -4.74
N GLN A 186 0.29 -21.45 -5.92
CA GLN A 186 -1.02 -22.06 -6.11
C GLN A 186 -1.12 -23.46 -5.45
N ALA A 187 0.01 -24.14 -5.26
CA ALA A 187 0.07 -25.39 -4.49
C ALA A 187 0.02 -25.19 -2.98
N ALA A 188 -0.45 -24.04 -2.50
CA ALA A 188 -0.61 -23.70 -1.09
C ALA A 188 0.70 -23.74 -0.28
N THR A 189 1.85 -23.43 -0.88
CA THR A 189 3.12 -23.32 -0.17
C THR A 189 3.51 -21.86 0.05
N ALA A 190 4.15 -21.59 1.19
CA ALA A 190 4.80 -20.32 1.49
C ALA A 190 6.31 -20.50 1.47
N TYR A 191 7.02 -19.54 0.89
CA TYR A 191 8.48 -19.60 0.73
C TYR A 191 9.15 -18.28 1.06
N LYS A 192 10.47 -18.36 1.27
CA LYS A 192 11.39 -17.24 1.33
C LYS A 192 12.53 -17.48 0.36
N VAL A 193 12.94 -16.45 -0.37
CA VAL A 193 14.13 -16.46 -1.23
C VAL A 193 15.00 -15.24 -0.93
N THR A 194 16.32 -15.44 -0.87
CA THR A 194 17.25 -14.32 -0.74
C THR A 194 17.47 -13.64 -2.10
N PRO A 195 17.97 -12.38 -2.15
CA PRO A 195 18.34 -11.73 -3.41
C PRO A 195 19.36 -12.52 -4.25
N THR A 196 20.07 -13.47 -3.63
CA THR A 196 21.07 -14.35 -4.29
C THR A 196 20.53 -15.74 -4.64
N GLY A 197 19.22 -16.00 -4.48
CA GLY A 197 18.55 -17.23 -4.90
C GLY A 197 18.52 -18.36 -3.85
N ALA A 198 18.98 -18.13 -2.60
CA ALA A 198 18.82 -19.15 -1.56
C ALA A 198 17.34 -19.28 -1.16
N PHE A 199 16.74 -20.41 -1.54
CA PHE A 199 15.33 -20.72 -1.29
C PHE A 199 15.14 -21.43 0.06
N THR A 200 14.03 -21.12 0.73
CA THR A 200 13.61 -21.77 1.98
C THR A 200 12.09 -21.97 1.95
N LEU A 201 11.63 -23.22 2.04
CA LEU A 201 10.24 -23.53 2.29
C LEU A 201 9.88 -23.13 3.73
N LEU A 202 8.83 -22.32 3.89
CA LEU A 202 8.37 -21.85 5.20
C LEU A 202 7.23 -22.69 5.76
N GLY A 203 6.39 -23.27 4.91
CA GLY A 203 5.27 -24.09 5.32
C GLY A 203 4.12 -24.10 4.31
N THR A 204 2.95 -24.57 4.77
CA THR A 204 1.74 -24.68 3.96
C THR A 204 0.73 -23.62 4.43
N ILE A 205 0.22 -22.80 3.52
CA ILE A 205 -0.90 -21.89 3.75
C ILE A 205 -2.24 -22.67 3.70
N PRO A 206 -3.36 -22.08 4.17
CA PRO A 206 -4.63 -22.81 4.27
C PRO A 206 -5.15 -23.42 2.97
N ASP A 207 -4.90 -22.75 1.82
CA ASP A 207 -5.27 -23.21 0.48
C ASP A 207 -4.48 -22.40 -0.58
N ARG A 208 -4.76 -22.62 -1.86
CA ARG A 208 -4.13 -21.89 -2.99
C ARG A 208 -4.30 -20.38 -2.88
N SER A 209 -3.27 -19.64 -3.26
CA SER A 209 -3.27 -18.19 -3.34
C SER A 209 -2.69 -17.72 -4.66
N VAL A 210 -3.28 -16.68 -5.22
CA VAL A 210 -2.81 -15.98 -6.43
C VAL A 210 -2.50 -14.51 -6.13
N ALA A 211 -2.79 -14.05 -4.90
CA ALA A 211 -2.61 -12.69 -4.46
C ALA A 211 -1.20 -12.45 -3.89
N PRO A 212 -0.64 -11.25 -4.08
CA PRO A 212 0.59 -10.87 -3.41
C PRO A 212 0.39 -10.79 -1.88
N LEU A 213 1.45 -11.11 -1.15
CA LEU A 213 1.50 -10.87 0.28
C LEU A 213 1.63 -9.36 0.57
N TRP A 214 1.19 -8.92 1.74
CA TRP A 214 1.40 -7.58 2.26
C TRP A 214 2.28 -7.60 3.50
N LEU A 215 3.32 -6.78 3.53
CA LEU A 215 4.16 -6.61 4.72
C LEU A 215 3.49 -5.61 5.68
N GLY A 216 2.96 -6.13 6.79
CA GLY A 216 2.33 -5.31 7.81
C GLY A 216 3.32 -4.48 8.63
N THR A 217 2.80 -3.41 9.26
CA THR A 217 3.58 -2.54 10.17
C THR A 217 4.08 -3.25 11.42
N ASP A 218 3.55 -4.44 11.74
CA ASP A 218 4.04 -5.34 12.79
C ASP A 218 5.19 -6.26 12.32
N GLY A 219 5.51 -6.27 11.01
CA GLY A 219 6.54 -7.09 10.38
C GLY A 219 6.13 -8.50 10.03
N ASN A 220 4.84 -8.83 10.18
CA ASN A 220 4.27 -10.06 9.63
C ASN A 220 3.80 -9.84 8.21
N LEU A 221 3.64 -10.92 7.48
CA LEU A 221 3.12 -10.95 6.13
C LEU A 221 1.65 -11.38 6.17
N TYR A 222 0.81 -10.73 5.38
CA TYR A 222 -0.62 -10.99 5.32
C TYR A 222 -1.00 -11.37 3.90
N GLY A 223 -1.87 -12.36 3.76
CA GLY A 223 -2.32 -12.86 2.47
C GLY A 223 -3.73 -13.41 2.53
N THR A 224 -4.25 -13.75 1.36
CA THR A 224 -5.56 -14.36 1.16
C THR A 224 -5.42 -15.72 0.50
N THR A 225 -6.39 -16.60 0.70
CA THR A 225 -6.53 -17.84 -0.08
C THR A 225 -7.89 -17.88 -0.74
N GLN A 226 -7.96 -18.37 -1.99
CA GLN A 226 -9.22 -18.41 -2.75
C GLN A 226 -10.22 -19.40 -2.18
N HIS A 227 -9.74 -20.50 -1.62
CA HIS A 227 -10.52 -21.55 -1.00
C HIS A 227 -9.94 -21.90 0.36
N GLY A 228 -10.39 -23.01 0.94
CA GLY A 228 -10.05 -23.40 2.30
C GLY A 228 -10.85 -22.63 3.35
N GLY A 229 -10.42 -22.75 4.61
CA GLY A 229 -11.19 -22.26 5.74
C GLY A 229 -12.40 -23.13 6.06
N LYS A 230 -13.22 -22.70 7.00
CA LYS A 230 -14.36 -23.51 7.52
C LYS A 230 -15.44 -23.79 6.47
N SER A 231 -15.70 -22.85 5.58
CA SER A 231 -16.76 -22.93 4.56
C SER A 231 -16.21 -23.12 3.14
N ASN A 232 -14.90 -23.34 2.98
CA ASN A 232 -14.21 -23.45 1.70
C ASN A 232 -14.40 -22.24 0.77
N GLN A 233 -14.61 -21.05 1.37
CA GLN A 233 -14.81 -19.78 0.67
C GLN A 233 -13.60 -18.87 0.73
N GLY A 234 -12.47 -19.37 1.23
CA GLY A 234 -11.22 -18.63 1.36
C GLY A 234 -10.97 -18.10 2.76
N THR A 235 -9.77 -17.61 2.95
CA THR A 235 -9.29 -17.09 4.23
C THR A 235 -8.47 -15.80 4.06
N VAL A 236 -8.35 -15.05 5.15
CA VAL A 236 -7.24 -14.12 5.36
C VAL A 236 -6.31 -14.73 6.40
N PHE A 237 -5.02 -14.79 6.10
CA PHE A 237 -4.02 -15.34 7.01
C PHE A 237 -2.88 -14.37 7.29
N LYS A 238 -2.21 -14.60 8.41
CA LYS A 238 -0.98 -13.92 8.82
C LYS A 238 0.15 -14.93 8.87
N MET A 239 1.33 -14.56 8.39
CA MET A 239 2.54 -15.36 8.41
C MET A 239 3.70 -14.56 9.03
N THR A 240 4.42 -15.15 9.97
CA THR A 240 5.68 -14.57 10.45
C THR A 240 6.82 -14.83 9.46
N SER A 241 7.90 -14.05 9.52
CA SER A 241 9.10 -14.30 8.70
C SER A 241 9.78 -15.66 8.97
N ALA A 242 9.39 -16.36 10.06
CA ALA A 242 9.84 -17.71 10.40
C ALA A 242 8.89 -18.81 9.88
N GLY A 243 7.78 -18.45 9.19
CA GLY A 243 6.84 -19.41 8.61
C GLY A 243 5.69 -19.84 9.54
N THR A 244 5.49 -19.18 10.71
CA THR A 244 4.29 -19.46 11.51
C THR A 244 3.08 -18.81 10.86
N ILE A 245 2.12 -19.63 10.41
CA ILE A 245 0.91 -19.23 9.71
C ILE A 245 -0.29 -19.32 10.66
N THR A 246 -1.15 -18.30 10.62
CA THR A 246 -2.37 -18.21 11.45
C THR A 246 -3.50 -17.64 10.59
N VAL A 247 -4.61 -18.35 10.49
CA VAL A 247 -5.85 -17.82 9.89
C VAL A 247 -6.43 -16.78 10.84
N ILE A 248 -6.73 -15.60 10.31
CA ILE A 248 -7.33 -14.49 11.08
C ILE A 248 -8.76 -14.18 10.67
N HIS A 249 -9.20 -14.70 9.50
CA HIS A 249 -10.60 -14.67 9.07
C HIS A 249 -10.90 -15.83 8.12
N ASP A 250 -12.09 -16.43 8.27
CA ASP A 250 -12.68 -17.41 7.35
C ASP A 250 -13.88 -16.77 6.64
N PHE A 251 -13.89 -16.79 5.32
CA PHE A 251 -15.05 -16.37 4.52
C PHE A 251 -16.13 -17.48 4.50
N ASP A 252 -17.42 -17.07 4.38
CA ASP A 252 -18.57 -17.99 4.47
C ASP A 252 -19.66 -17.74 3.41
N SER A 253 -19.35 -17.07 2.31
CA SER A 253 -20.25 -16.57 1.26
C SER A 253 -21.16 -15.43 1.71
N THR A 254 -21.70 -15.44 2.92
CA THR A 254 -22.60 -14.37 3.41
C THR A 254 -21.83 -13.07 3.68
N ASN A 255 -20.57 -13.21 4.08
CA ASN A 255 -19.67 -12.09 4.35
C ASN A 255 -18.64 -11.85 3.23
N GLY A 256 -18.76 -12.53 2.10
CA GLY A 256 -17.83 -12.55 0.98
C GLY A 256 -17.21 -13.92 0.76
N GLY A 257 -16.55 -14.13 -0.35
CA GLY A 257 -15.87 -15.38 -0.69
C GLY A 257 -14.92 -15.24 -1.86
N VAL A 258 -14.06 -16.22 -2.01
CA VAL A 258 -13.12 -16.35 -3.13
C VAL A 258 -12.29 -15.07 -3.34
N PRO A 259 -11.49 -14.61 -2.35
CA PRO A 259 -10.67 -13.44 -2.51
C PRO A 259 -9.53 -13.72 -3.51
N TRP A 260 -9.51 -12.96 -4.62
CA TRP A 260 -8.45 -12.99 -5.63
C TRP A 260 -7.40 -11.93 -5.33
N GLY A 261 -7.83 -10.76 -4.85
CA GLY A 261 -6.95 -9.68 -4.42
C GLY A 261 -6.34 -9.94 -3.05
N GLY A 262 -5.16 -9.38 -2.82
CA GLY A 262 -4.55 -9.35 -1.49
C GLY A 262 -5.20 -8.32 -0.58
N VAL A 263 -4.61 -8.16 0.60
CA VAL A 263 -4.99 -7.10 1.53
C VAL A 263 -3.97 -5.96 1.50
N VAL A 264 -4.41 -4.73 1.78
CA VAL A 264 -3.58 -3.55 2.01
C VAL A 264 -3.81 -3.02 3.42
N GLN A 265 -2.79 -2.52 4.10
CA GLN A 265 -2.95 -1.92 5.42
C GLN A 265 -3.18 -0.42 5.32
N GLY A 266 -4.27 0.06 5.92
CA GLY A 266 -4.57 1.48 6.03
C GLY A 266 -3.76 2.18 7.12
N ALA A 267 -3.80 3.51 7.12
CA ALA A 267 -3.14 4.34 8.14
C ALA A 267 -3.70 4.12 9.56
N ASP A 268 -4.92 3.60 9.67
CA ASP A 268 -5.55 3.20 10.94
C ASP A 268 -5.06 1.84 11.48
N GLY A 269 -4.14 1.17 10.75
CA GLY A 269 -3.57 -0.13 11.08
C GLY A 269 -4.45 -1.33 10.73
N ASN A 270 -5.68 -1.12 10.24
CA ASN A 270 -6.55 -2.19 9.77
C ASN A 270 -6.19 -2.62 8.35
N PHE A 271 -6.60 -3.83 7.98
CA PHE A 271 -6.45 -4.36 6.63
C PHE A 271 -7.74 -4.17 5.84
N TYR A 272 -7.58 -3.88 4.56
CA TYR A 272 -8.67 -3.68 3.61
C TYR A 272 -8.42 -4.56 2.39
N GLY A 273 -9.48 -5.15 1.85
CA GLY A 273 -9.39 -6.05 0.71
C GLY A 273 -10.71 -6.26 0.01
N THR A 274 -10.68 -7.08 -1.01
CA THR A 274 -11.81 -7.48 -1.84
C THR A 274 -12.00 -8.98 -1.79
N ALA A 275 -13.24 -9.43 -1.92
CA ALA A 275 -13.57 -10.82 -2.21
C ALA A 275 -14.52 -10.86 -3.40
N ALA A 276 -14.20 -11.67 -4.43
CA ALA A 276 -14.89 -11.64 -5.71
C ALA A 276 -16.30 -12.20 -5.67
N GLY A 277 -16.61 -13.09 -4.73
CA GLY A 277 -17.94 -13.68 -4.58
C GLY A 277 -18.59 -13.38 -3.25
N GLY A 278 -19.87 -13.76 -3.14
CA GLY A 278 -20.64 -13.67 -1.91
C GLY A 278 -21.03 -12.25 -1.51
N GLY A 279 -21.35 -12.08 -0.23
CA GLY A 279 -21.98 -10.87 0.29
C GLY A 279 -23.48 -10.83 0.03
N SER A 280 -24.18 -9.82 0.54
CA SER A 280 -25.64 -9.71 0.38
C SER A 280 -26.08 -9.42 -1.07
N GLY A 281 -25.17 -8.95 -1.92
CA GLY A 281 -25.39 -8.70 -3.35
C GLY A 281 -24.89 -9.83 -4.26
N GLU A 282 -24.24 -10.86 -3.71
CA GLU A 282 -23.63 -12.01 -4.39
C GLU A 282 -22.50 -11.67 -5.40
N GLY A 283 -22.29 -10.40 -5.75
CA GLY A 283 -21.27 -9.90 -6.69
C GLY A 283 -19.93 -9.57 -6.03
N GLY A 284 -19.73 -10.01 -4.77
CA GLY A 284 -18.51 -9.77 -4.02
C GLY A 284 -18.60 -8.60 -3.05
N VAL A 285 -17.51 -8.36 -2.32
CA VAL A 285 -17.48 -7.35 -1.25
C VAL A 285 -16.16 -6.58 -1.23
N VAL A 286 -16.22 -5.36 -0.66
CA VAL A 286 -15.07 -4.70 -0.05
C VAL A 286 -15.18 -4.91 1.46
N PHE A 287 -14.08 -5.29 2.10
CA PHE A 287 -14.06 -5.54 3.54
C PHE A 287 -12.95 -4.81 4.28
N ARG A 288 -13.12 -4.68 5.59
CA ARG A 288 -12.13 -4.27 6.57
C ARG A 288 -11.91 -5.36 7.60
N LEU A 289 -10.66 -5.58 7.99
CA LEU A 289 -10.25 -6.57 8.98
C LEU A 289 -9.22 -5.95 9.92
N THR A 290 -9.43 -6.04 11.24
CA THR A 290 -8.39 -5.66 12.20
C THR A 290 -7.28 -6.72 12.25
N PRO A 291 -6.05 -6.40 12.70
CA PRO A 291 -4.99 -7.40 12.92
C PRO A 291 -5.40 -8.53 13.88
N GLY A 292 -6.40 -8.30 14.73
CA GLY A 292 -6.97 -9.27 15.68
C GLY A 292 -8.15 -10.08 15.14
N GLY A 293 -8.55 -9.90 13.87
CA GLY A 293 -9.59 -10.71 13.24
C GLY A 293 -11.02 -10.12 13.28
N ASN A 294 -11.23 -8.88 13.79
CA ASN A 294 -12.56 -8.26 13.70
C ASN A 294 -12.83 -7.83 12.27
N TYR A 295 -13.79 -8.50 11.64
CA TYR A 295 -14.18 -8.34 10.24
C TYR A 295 -15.41 -7.45 10.08
N LYS A 296 -15.46 -6.68 8.99
CA LYS A 296 -16.62 -5.87 8.60
C LYS A 296 -16.69 -5.75 7.08
N VAL A 297 -17.84 -6.07 6.49
CA VAL A 297 -18.16 -5.69 5.11
C VAL A 297 -18.37 -4.19 5.05
N LEU A 298 -17.70 -3.52 4.12
CA LEU A 298 -17.81 -2.09 3.88
C LEU A 298 -18.75 -1.78 2.71
N HIS A 299 -18.73 -2.62 1.67
CA HIS A 299 -19.61 -2.52 0.50
C HIS A 299 -19.92 -3.91 -0.04
N ASN A 300 -21.16 -4.12 -0.52
CA ASN A 300 -21.60 -5.32 -1.22
C ASN A 300 -21.88 -4.97 -2.67
N PHE A 301 -21.25 -5.68 -3.58
CA PHE A 301 -21.51 -5.52 -5.01
C PHE A 301 -22.72 -6.39 -5.43
N PRO A 302 -23.63 -5.86 -6.29
CA PRO A 302 -24.71 -6.66 -6.86
C PRO A 302 -24.20 -7.56 -7.98
N VAL A 303 -24.88 -8.69 -8.23
CA VAL A 303 -24.63 -9.52 -9.42
C VAL A 303 -25.27 -8.89 -10.65
N GLY A 304 -24.57 -8.97 -11.80
CA GLY A 304 -25.07 -8.59 -13.11
C GLY A 304 -24.70 -7.19 -13.54
N VAL A 305 -25.25 -6.75 -14.68
CA VAL A 305 -25.03 -5.40 -15.20
C VAL A 305 -25.72 -4.40 -14.27
N GLY A 306 -24.93 -3.67 -13.53
CA GLY A 306 -25.38 -2.69 -12.56
C GLY A 306 -24.41 -1.51 -12.52
N SER A 307 -24.84 -0.41 -11.92
CA SER A 307 -24.03 0.81 -11.82
C SER A 307 -22.78 0.66 -10.93
N ASP A 308 -22.77 -0.30 -9.99
CA ASP A 308 -21.73 -0.42 -8.97
C ASP A 308 -20.55 -1.33 -9.36
N GLY A 309 -20.68 -2.12 -10.45
CA GLY A 309 -19.73 -3.18 -10.79
C GLY A 309 -19.94 -4.47 -9.99
N ASN A 310 -19.23 -5.53 -10.34
CA ASN A 310 -19.19 -6.83 -9.66
C ASN A 310 -17.88 -7.57 -9.95
N ASP A 311 -17.64 -8.67 -9.22
CA ASP A 311 -16.39 -9.44 -9.28
C ASP A 311 -15.12 -8.58 -9.02
N PRO A 312 -14.92 -8.03 -7.82
CA PRO A 312 -13.72 -7.26 -7.48
C PRO A 312 -12.53 -8.21 -7.29
N ILE A 313 -11.90 -8.62 -8.40
CA ILE A 313 -10.75 -9.55 -8.38
C ILE A 313 -9.43 -8.85 -8.12
N ALA A 314 -9.30 -7.57 -8.45
CA ALA A 314 -8.13 -6.77 -8.11
C ALA A 314 -8.12 -6.42 -6.61
N GLY A 315 -6.92 -6.32 -6.03
CA GLY A 315 -6.74 -5.78 -4.69
C GLY A 315 -6.96 -4.26 -4.64
N LEU A 316 -7.00 -3.73 -3.43
CA LEU A 316 -7.11 -2.28 -3.20
C LEU A 316 -5.74 -1.61 -3.16
N VAL A 317 -5.68 -0.33 -3.54
CA VAL A 317 -4.57 0.57 -3.23
C VAL A 317 -5.01 1.59 -2.17
N ALA A 318 -4.21 1.78 -1.14
CA ALA A 318 -4.37 2.88 -0.19
C ALA A 318 -3.64 4.11 -0.74
N THR A 319 -4.35 5.22 -0.88
CA THR A 319 -3.82 6.46 -1.46
C THR A 319 -3.54 7.51 -0.38
N THR A 320 -2.81 8.55 -0.76
CA THR A 320 -2.38 9.63 0.15
C THR A 320 -3.53 10.48 0.69
N ASP A 321 -4.74 10.38 0.12
CA ASP A 321 -5.98 10.98 0.65
C ASP A 321 -6.63 10.15 1.78
N GLY A 322 -6.02 9.01 2.16
CA GLY A 322 -6.52 8.10 3.18
C GLY A 322 -7.69 7.23 2.77
N ASN A 323 -8.02 7.19 1.47
CA ASN A 323 -9.05 6.33 0.90
C ASN A 323 -8.43 5.11 0.20
N PHE A 324 -9.30 4.20 -0.20
CA PHE A 324 -8.93 2.98 -0.91
C PHE A 324 -9.59 3.00 -2.29
N TYR A 325 -8.80 2.67 -3.29
CA TYR A 325 -9.30 2.57 -4.67
C TYR A 325 -9.11 1.14 -5.16
N GLY A 326 -10.06 0.67 -5.95
CA GLY A 326 -10.07 -0.68 -6.51
C GLY A 326 -10.80 -0.72 -7.83
N ALA A 327 -10.83 -1.91 -8.43
CA ALA A 327 -11.55 -2.17 -9.66
C ALA A 327 -12.45 -3.40 -9.52
N THR A 328 -13.53 -3.44 -10.30
CA THR A 328 -14.33 -4.65 -10.50
C THR A 328 -14.10 -5.17 -11.91
N PHE A 329 -14.00 -6.49 -12.07
CA PHE A 329 -13.75 -7.14 -13.35
C PHE A 329 -14.91 -6.92 -14.33
N SER A 330 -16.14 -6.93 -13.83
CA SER A 330 -17.35 -6.80 -14.62
C SER A 330 -18.34 -5.85 -13.97
N GLY A 331 -19.52 -5.65 -14.61
CA GLY A 331 -20.53 -4.68 -14.19
C GLY A 331 -20.24 -3.26 -14.67
N GLY A 332 -20.82 -2.27 -14.04
CA GLY A 332 -20.84 -0.90 -14.56
C GLY A 332 -21.86 -0.74 -15.68
N THR A 333 -21.90 0.44 -16.30
CA THR A 333 -22.90 0.80 -17.31
C THR A 333 -22.85 -0.13 -18.54
N ASP A 334 -21.65 -0.46 -19.00
CA ASP A 334 -21.41 -1.22 -20.23
C ASP A 334 -20.99 -2.68 -19.97
N GLY A 335 -20.85 -3.07 -18.69
CA GLY A 335 -20.54 -4.44 -18.30
C GLY A 335 -19.03 -4.77 -18.26
N TYR A 336 -18.15 -3.82 -18.55
CA TYR A 336 -16.70 -4.00 -18.65
C TYR A 336 -15.93 -3.62 -17.37
N GLY A 337 -16.63 -3.51 -16.24
CA GLY A 337 -16.05 -3.18 -14.95
C GLY A 337 -16.01 -1.69 -14.64
N VAL A 338 -15.65 -1.39 -13.41
CA VAL A 338 -15.54 0.00 -12.90
C VAL A 338 -14.29 0.22 -12.09
N LEU A 339 -13.85 1.48 -11.99
CA LEU A 339 -12.98 1.94 -10.91
C LEU A 339 -13.85 2.54 -9.81
N PHE A 340 -13.53 2.23 -8.56
CA PHE A 340 -14.25 2.72 -7.42
C PHE A 340 -13.33 3.23 -6.31
N LYS A 341 -13.90 4.03 -5.44
CA LYS A 341 -13.31 4.53 -4.21
C LYS A 341 -14.14 4.08 -3.03
N VAL A 342 -13.50 3.65 -1.95
CA VAL A 342 -14.14 3.38 -0.68
C VAL A 342 -13.36 4.03 0.46
N THR A 343 -14.06 4.69 1.39
CA THR A 343 -13.45 5.25 2.60
C THR A 343 -13.30 4.16 3.69
N SER A 344 -12.46 4.39 4.70
CA SER A 344 -12.34 3.49 5.86
C SER A 344 -13.66 3.28 6.63
N ALA A 345 -14.61 4.20 6.49
CA ALA A 345 -15.96 4.10 7.06
C ALA A 345 -16.94 3.28 6.20
N GLY A 346 -16.59 3.00 4.93
CA GLY A 346 -17.41 2.24 3.99
C GLY A 346 -18.24 3.09 3.01
N LYS A 347 -17.98 4.41 2.89
CA LYS A 347 -18.61 5.20 1.85
C LYS A 347 -18.03 4.82 0.49
N TYR A 348 -18.84 4.22 -0.36
CA TYR A 348 -18.53 3.85 -1.74
C TYR A 348 -18.77 5.03 -2.69
N THR A 349 -17.97 5.13 -3.74
CA THR A 349 -18.14 6.10 -4.84
C THR A 349 -17.61 5.48 -6.12
N LEU A 350 -18.43 5.41 -7.16
CA LEU A 350 -18.01 5.04 -8.50
C LEU A 350 -17.13 6.17 -9.05
N VAL A 351 -15.98 5.81 -9.62
CA VAL A 351 -14.98 6.75 -10.14
C VAL A 351 -14.98 6.76 -11.66
N TYR A 352 -15.01 5.59 -12.30
CA TYR A 352 -14.97 5.45 -13.75
C TYR A 352 -15.70 4.17 -14.19
N ASN A 353 -16.41 4.22 -15.32
CA ASN A 353 -16.97 3.06 -16.00
C ASN A 353 -16.14 2.73 -17.23
N PHE A 354 -15.68 1.49 -17.33
CA PHE A 354 -15.00 1.02 -18.54
C PHE A 354 -16.02 0.76 -19.66
N ASP A 355 -15.65 1.13 -20.90
CA ASP A 355 -16.51 1.07 -22.09
C ASP A 355 -15.94 0.16 -23.19
N LYS A 356 -14.92 -0.63 -22.87
CA LYS A 356 -14.13 -1.47 -23.77
C LYS A 356 -13.25 -0.67 -24.76
N THR A 357 -13.67 0.48 -25.23
CA THR A 357 -12.86 1.32 -26.12
C THR A 357 -11.61 1.83 -25.41
N HIS A 358 -11.79 2.30 -24.19
CA HIS A 358 -10.73 2.81 -23.31
C HIS A 358 -10.31 1.81 -22.24
N GLY A 359 -10.51 0.51 -22.48
CA GLY A 359 -10.19 -0.58 -21.58
C GLY A 359 -11.42 -1.29 -21.04
N GLY A 360 -11.20 -2.48 -20.49
CA GLY A 360 -12.20 -3.31 -19.83
C GLY A 360 -11.57 -4.46 -19.10
N ASP A 361 -12.36 -5.15 -18.26
CA ASP A 361 -11.92 -6.28 -17.44
C ASP A 361 -10.67 -5.92 -16.59
N PRO A 362 -10.70 -4.83 -15.78
CA PRO A 362 -9.54 -4.38 -15.00
C PRO A 362 -9.27 -5.37 -13.86
N SER A 363 -8.32 -6.25 -14.06
CA SER A 363 -7.93 -7.29 -13.10
C SER A 363 -6.61 -7.00 -12.38
N SER A 364 -5.82 -6.06 -12.90
CA SER A 364 -4.53 -5.69 -12.31
C SER A 364 -4.70 -4.78 -11.09
N ASN A 365 -3.78 -4.91 -10.13
CA ASN A 365 -3.76 -4.04 -8.95
C ASN A 365 -3.40 -2.60 -9.35
N LEU A 366 -4.05 -1.64 -8.70
CA LEU A 366 -3.71 -0.24 -8.84
C LEU A 366 -2.43 0.08 -8.02
N VAL A 367 -1.64 1.02 -8.51
CA VAL A 367 -0.49 1.58 -7.78
C VAL A 367 -0.54 3.10 -7.80
N GLN A 368 -0.36 3.75 -6.65
CA GLN A 368 -0.16 5.20 -6.60
C GLN A 368 1.32 5.50 -6.78
N HIS A 369 1.67 6.14 -7.88
CA HIS A 369 3.02 6.60 -8.17
C HIS A 369 3.34 7.87 -7.36
N THR A 370 4.61 8.11 -7.06
CA THR A 370 5.05 9.26 -6.25
C THR A 370 4.76 10.65 -6.86
N ASN A 371 4.31 10.71 -8.12
CA ASN A 371 3.76 11.94 -8.73
C ASN A 371 2.31 12.25 -8.30
N GLY A 372 1.64 11.34 -7.58
CA GLY A 372 0.25 11.46 -7.12
C GLY A 372 -0.76 10.69 -7.95
N VAL A 373 -0.45 10.37 -9.21
CA VAL A 373 -1.35 9.65 -10.13
C VAL A 373 -1.41 8.16 -9.78
N VAL A 374 -2.58 7.57 -9.93
CA VAL A 374 -2.78 6.12 -9.81
C VAL A 374 -2.71 5.48 -11.19
N TYR A 375 -1.92 4.42 -11.33
CA TYR A 375 -1.75 3.68 -12.58
C TYR A 375 -2.20 2.24 -12.44
N SER A 376 -2.70 1.66 -13.53
CA SER A 376 -3.00 0.22 -13.63
C SER A 376 -3.18 -0.20 -15.10
N MET A 377 -3.65 -1.44 -15.27
CA MET A 377 -3.89 -2.04 -16.59
C MET A 377 -5.29 -2.65 -16.65
N ALA A 378 -5.91 -2.56 -17.80
CA ALA A 378 -7.15 -3.26 -18.16
C ALA A 378 -6.82 -4.42 -19.11
N GLY A 379 -7.48 -5.57 -18.91
CA GLY A 379 -7.14 -6.81 -19.59
C GLY A 379 -7.56 -6.86 -21.07
N ILE A 380 -8.55 -6.07 -21.43
CA ILE A 380 -9.08 -5.96 -22.80
C ILE A 380 -9.28 -4.49 -23.18
N GLY A 381 -9.61 -4.24 -24.44
CA GLY A 381 -9.92 -2.91 -24.97
C GLY A 381 -8.70 -2.23 -25.57
N GLY A 382 -8.80 -0.91 -25.78
CA GLY A 382 -7.86 -0.16 -26.58
C GLY A 382 -8.05 -0.39 -28.08
N SER A 383 -7.26 0.28 -28.91
CA SER A 383 -7.39 0.27 -30.38
C SER A 383 -7.19 -1.11 -31.01
N ARG A 384 -6.55 -2.05 -30.28
CA ARG A 384 -6.23 -3.42 -30.76
C ARG A 384 -7.00 -4.51 -30.01
N GLY A 385 -7.64 -4.18 -28.89
CA GLY A 385 -8.36 -5.14 -28.06
C GLY A 385 -7.47 -5.93 -27.09
N ASP A 386 -6.17 -5.66 -27.03
CA ASP A 386 -5.15 -6.40 -26.29
C ASP A 386 -4.92 -5.86 -24.86
N GLY A 387 -5.71 -4.86 -24.44
CA GLY A 387 -5.63 -4.22 -23.14
C GLY A 387 -5.03 -2.82 -23.18
N VAL A 388 -5.13 -2.13 -22.05
CA VAL A 388 -4.76 -0.72 -21.91
C VAL A 388 -3.93 -0.51 -20.64
N PHE A 389 -2.86 0.25 -20.74
CA PHE A 389 -2.20 0.87 -19.58
C PHE A 389 -2.78 2.26 -19.38
N TYR A 390 -3.31 2.56 -18.20
CA TYR A 390 -4.01 3.81 -17.94
C TYR A 390 -3.51 4.52 -16.68
N GLY A 391 -3.73 5.83 -16.65
CA GLY A 391 -3.56 6.70 -15.50
C GLY A 391 -4.89 7.25 -15.00
N LEU A 392 -5.06 7.32 -13.70
CA LEU A 392 -6.17 7.95 -13.02
C LEU A 392 -5.62 9.08 -12.16
N ASP A 393 -5.75 10.32 -12.65
CA ASP A 393 -5.43 11.51 -11.87
C ASP A 393 -6.57 11.82 -10.91
N LEU A 394 -6.28 11.76 -9.63
CA LEU A 394 -7.22 12.01 -8.54
C LEU A 394 -7.06 13.42 -7.94
N GLY A 395 -6.19 14.26 -8.53
CA GLY A 395 -5.79 15.54 -7.96
C GLY A 395 -4.92 15.40 -6.70
N LEU A 396 -4.28 14.25 -6.50
CA LEU A 396 -3.43 14.02 -5.34
C LEU A 396 -2.03 14.58 -5.59
N GLY A 397 -1.48 15.23 -4.57
CA GLY A 397 -0.13 15.79 -4.65
C GLY A 397 0.96 14.72 -4.64
N SER A 398 2.14 15.10 -5.15
CA SER A 398 3.35 14.27 -5.09
C SER A 398 3.75 13.98 -3.64
N PHE A 399 4.35 12.81 -3.43
CA PHE A 399 4.77 12.32 -2.12
C PHE A 399 6.12 11.57 -2.21
N VAL A 400 6.62 11.08 -1.10
CA VAL A 400 7.77 10.17 -1.08
C VAL A 400 7.36 8.78 -0.63
N GLU A 401 8.02 7.77 -1.19
CA GLU A 401 7.82 6.37 -0.85
C GLU A 401 9.15 5.75 -0.42
N MET A 402 9.11 4.92 0.60
CA MET A 402 10.27 4.16 1.06
C MET A 402 10.20 2.74 0.51
N VAL A 403 11.27 2.27 -0.15
CA VAL A 403 11.35 0.88 -0.64
C VAL A 403 11.10 -0.11 0.49
N LEU A 404 11.57 0.21 1.69
CA LEU A 404 11.22 -0.50 2.92
C LEU A 404 10.92 0.52 4.02
N ALA A 405 9.65 0.56 4.44
CA ALA A 405 9.16 1.54 5.41
C ALA A 405 9.49 1.16 6.88
N SER A 406 10.64 0.53 7.12
CA SER A 406 11.09 0.20 8.47
C SER A 406 12.61 0.03 8.55
N GLY A 407 13.17 0.33 9.72
CA GLY A 407 14.61 0.16 9.93
C GLY A 407 15.04 0.59 11.33
N LYS A 408 16.29 0.26 11.68
CA LYS A 408 16.91 0.64 12.96
C LYS A 408 17.67 1.96 12.81
N VAL A 409 17.87 2.66 13.91
CA VAL A 409 18.78 3.80 13.95
C VAL A 409 20.13 3.44 13.32
N GLY A 410 20.58 4.28 12.36
CA GLY A 410 21.80 4.10 11.57
C GLY A 410 21.64 3.28 10.29
N ASN A 411 20.49 2.64 10.03
CA ASN A 411 20.22 2.02 8.73
C ASN A 411 20.08 3.07 7.63
N THR A 412 20.45 2.72 6.41
CA THR A 412 20.18 3.51 5.22
C THR A 412 18.79 3.13 4.69
N VAL A 413 17.94 4.12 4.45
CA VAL A 413 16.61 4.00 3.86
C VAL A 413 16.66 4.57 2.46
N GLN A 414 16.05 3.86 1.52
CA GLN A 414 15.89 4.24 0.13
C GLN A 414 14.54 4.92 -0.03
N ILE A 415 14.55 6.10 -0.64
CA ILE A 415 13.39 6.98 -0.76
C ILE A 415 13.20 7.33 -2.24
N LEU A 416 12.02 7.02 -2.76
CA LEU A 416 11.55 7.37 -4.09
C LEU A 416 10.70 8.64 -4.02
N GLY A 417 10.68 9.42 -5.09
CA GLY A 417 9.89 10.66 -5.17
C GLY A 417 10.23 11.47 -6.42
N GLY A 418 10.20 12.78 -6.32
CA GLY A 418 10.55 13.68 -7.41
C GLY A 418 11.09 15.02 -6.93
N GLY A 419 11.85 15.74 -7.78
CA GLY A 419 12.43 17.04 -7.48
C GLY A 419 13.60 16.99 -6.51
N PHE A 420 14.22 15.84 -6.32
CA PHE A 420 15.26 15.63 -5.31
C PHE A 420 16.57 16.33 -5.60
N ASN A 421 16.85 16.72 -6.85
CA ASN A 421 18.02 17.56 -7.16
C ASN A 421 18.02 18.88 -6.39
N SER A 422 16.86 19.35 -5.95
CA SER A 422 16.68 20.54 -5.12
C SER A 422 16.46 20.25 -3.62
N ALA A 423 16.59 18.98 -3.19
CA ALA A 423 16.32 18.59 -1.82
C ALA A 423 17.34 19.21 -0.84
N THR A 424 16.83 19.87 0.19
CA THR A 424 17.63 20.56 1.21
C THR A 424 17.55 19.91 2.59
N LYS A 425 16.54 19.07 2.82
CA LYS A 425 16.26 18.50 4.13
C LYS A 425 15.50 17.19 4.02
N VAL A 426 15.93 16.19 4.81
CA VAL A 426 15.19 14.96 5.08
C VAL A 426 14.97 14.83 6.58
N LYS A 427 13.75 14.43 6.99
CA LYS A 427 13.43 14.19 8.41
C LYS A 427 12.67 12.88 8.55
N PHE A 428 12.95 12.16 9.65
CA PHE A 428 12.19 11.02 10.13
C PHE A 428 11.39 11.46 11.35
N ASN A 429 10.08 11.56 11.22
CA ASN A 429 9.16 12.08 12.23
C ASN A 429 9.71 13.34 12.94
N GLY A 430 10.10 14.35 12.16
CA GLY A 430 10.65 15.60 12.65
C GLY A 430 12.16 15.61 12.88
N THR A 431 12.82 14.47 13.12
CA THR A 431 14.27 14.38 13.37
C THR A 431 15.06 14.46 12.06
N LYS A 432 16.00 15.44 11.97
CA LYS A 432 16.82 15.67 10.77
C LYS A 432 17.76 14.50 10.50
N ALA A 433 17.80 14.05 9.26
CA ALA A 433 18.66 12.97 8.76
C ALA A 433 19.77 13.48 7.85
N ASN A 434 20.89 12.75 7.83
CA ASN A 434 21.88 12.86 6.76
C ASN A 434 21.36 12.06 5.56
N PHE A 435 21.49 12.63 4.35
CA PHE A 435 21.01 12.02 3.12
C PHE A 435 21.97 12.26 1.97
N THR A 436 21.81 11.46 0.92
CA THR A 436 22.55 11.57 -0.35
C THR A 436 21.55 11.54 -1.48
N ILE A 437 21.56 12.54 -2.35
CA ILE A 437 20.80 12.58 -3.59
C ILE A 437 21.54 11.70 -4.61
N VAL A 438 20.84 10.74 -5.22
CA VAL A 438 21.38 9.86 -6.25
C VAL A 438 20.88 10.30 -7.63
N SER A 439 19.59 10.66 -7.71
CA SER A 439 18.94 11.21 -8.91
C SER A 439 17.79 12.14 -8.49
N ASP A 440 17.11 12.74 -9.47
CA ASP A 440 15.92 13.57 -9.19
C ASP A 440 14.75 12.78 -8.59
N THR A 441 14.73 11.47 -8.79
CA THR A 441 13.66 10.56 -8.34
C THR A 441 14.07 9.64 -7.20
N TYR A 442 15.33 9.65 -6.80
CA TYR A 442 15.87 8.72 -5.81
C TYR A 442 16.92 9.35 -4.90
N LEU A 443 16.75 9.18 -3.60
CA LEU A 443 17.75 9.53 -2.60
C LEU A 443 17.85 8.45 -1.51
N THR A 444 18.94 8.48 -0.75
CA THR A 444 19.14 7.64 0.42
C THR A 444 19.30 8.51 1.67
N ALA A 445 18.77 8.05 2.81
CA ALA A 445 18.89 8.74 4.08
C ALA A 445 19.19 7.77 5.22
N LYS A 446 20.04 8.20 6.19
CA LYS A 446 20.31 7.40 7.39
C LYS A 446 19.28 7.72 8.47
N VAL A 447 18.66 6.68 9.06
CA VAL A 447 17.77 6.83 10.21
C VAL A 447 18.55 7.48 11.37
N PRO A 448 18.21 8.71 11.77
CA PRO A 448 18.98 9.44 12.79
C PRO A 448 18.70 8.90 14.20
N ALA A 449 19.65 9.12 15.11
CA ALA A 449 19.42 8.89 16.54
C ALA A 449 18.29 9.80 17.05
N GLY A 450 17.46 9.29 17.96
CA GLY A 450 16.29 9.99 18.48
C GLY A 450 15.08 10.00 17.54
N SER A 451 15.12 9.29 16.39
CA SER A 451 13.94 9.10 15.56
C SER A 451 12.89 8.24 16.25
N SER A 452 11.65 8.62 16.13
CA SER A 452 10.48 7.82 16.47
C SER A 452 9.73 7.39 15.19
N THR A 453 8.88 6.38 15.29
CA THR A 453 7.97 5.96 14.22
C THR A 453 7.08 7.11 13.79
N GLY A 454 6.95 7.35 12.48
CA GLY A 454 6.15 8.42 11.90
C GLY A 454 6.53 8.75 10.46
N PRO A 455 6.01 9.85 9.91
CA PRO A 455 6.23 10.19 8.51
C PRO A 455 7.68 10.58 8.22
N VAL A 456 8.12 10.25 7.00
CA VAL A 456 9.35 10.77 6.41
C VAL A 456 9.01 11.97 5.54
N THR A 457 9.76 13.05 5.68
CA THR A 457 9.57 14.25 4.86
C THR A 457 10.85 14.64 4.13
N VAL A 458 10.69 15.06 2.88
CA VAL A 458 11.78 15.62 2.04
C VAL A 458 11.37 17.02 1.62
N THR A 459 12.19 18.02 1.94
CA THR A 459 11.96 19.42 1.54
C THR A 459 12.77 19.73 0.29
N THR A 460 12.08 20.11 -0.79
CA THR A 460 12.60 20.52 -2.09
C THR A 460 12.29 21.99 -2.35
N SER A 461 12.71 22.54 -3.48
CA SER A 461 12.35 23.90 -3.92
C SER A 461 10.85 24.05 -4.20
N ALA A 462 10.16 22.97 -4.60
CA ALA A 462 8.72 22.95 -4.87
C ALA A 462 7.86 22.82 -3.59
N GLY A 463 8.47 22.47 -2.44
CA GLY A 463 7.77 22.28 -1.18
C GLY A 463 8.25 21.07 -0.40
N THR A 464 7.47 20.66 0.59
CA THR A 464 7.77 19.50 1.42
C THR A 464 6.89 18.33 1.01
N LEU A 465 7.53 17.27 0.55
CA LEU A 465 6.90 15.98 0.26
C LEU A 465 6.85 15.16 1.55
N THR A 466 5.73 14.48 1.78
CA THR A 466 5.52 13.60 2.95
C THR A 466 5.31 12.17 2.47
N SER A 467 5.76 11.19 3.22
CA SER A 467 5.59 9.78 2.86
C SER A 467 4.13 9.32 2.94
N ASN A 468 3.74 8.44 2.02
CA ASN A 468 2.42 7.78 1.98
C ASN A 468 2.16 6.90 3.22
N VAL A 469 3.21 6.31 3.78
CA VAL A 469 3.16 5.49 5.00
C VAL A 469 4.15 5.98 6.04
N SER A 470 3.90 5.67 7.31
CA SER A 470 4.84 5.96 8.39
C SER A 470 6.06 5.03 8.32
N PHE A 471 7.25 5.58 8.53
CA PHE A 471 8.46 4.78 8.75
C PHE A 471 8.45 4.19 10.16
N THR A 472 8.56 2.87 10.27
CA THR A 472 8.62 2.18 11.55
C THR A 472 10.07 2.09 12.04
N VAL A 473 10.39 2.78 13.13
CA VAL A 473 11.70 2.66 13.79
C VAL A 473 11.72 1.39 14.64
N LEU A 474 12.64 0.49 14.32
CA LEU A 474 12.76 -0.81 14.98
C LEU A 474 13.68 -0.72 16.21
N PRO A 475 13.42 -1.51 17.26
CA PRO A 475 14.27 -1.52 18.45
C PRO A 475 15.68 -1.98 18.11
N LYS A 476 16.68 -1.28 18.69
CA LYS A 476 18.10 -1.60 18.52
C LYS A 476 18.77 -1.66 19.86
N ILE A 477 19.36 -2.80 20.20
CA ILE A 477 20.25 -2.94 21.36
C ILE A 477 21.65 -2.49 20.94
N VAL A 478 22.20 -1.51 21.64
CA VAL A 478 23.55 -0.97 21.40
C VAL A 478 24.56 -1.65 22.30
N SER A 479 24.25 -1.78 23.61
CA SER A 479 25.10 -2.39 24.61
C SER A 479 24.27 -2.97 25.76
N PHE A 480 24.92 -3.72 26.63
CA PHE A 480 24.35 -4.19 27.89
C PHE A 480 25.47 -4.41 28.92
N ASN A 481 25.14 -4.23 30.20
CA ASN A 481 26.06 -4.41 31.32
C ASN A 481 25.33 -4.97 32.55
N PRO A 482 25.86 -6.01 33.22
CA PRO A 482 27.08 -6.75 32.88
C PRO A 482 26.94 -7.60 31.60
N THR A 483 28.06 -8.05 31.05
CA THR A 483 28.08 -8.90 29.83
C THR A 483 27.95 -10.39 30.17
N SER A 484 28.04 -10.76 31.46
CA SER A 484 27.88 -12.11 31.99
C SER A 484 27.32 -12.08 33.39
N GLY A 485 26.74 -13.19 33.83
CA GLY A 485 26.26 -13.39 35.18
C GLY A 485 25.35 -14.61 35.32
N PRO A 486 25.15 -15.12 36.58
CA PRO A 486 24.22 -16.23 36.84
C PRO A 486 22.75 -15.79 36.70
N VAL A 487 21.83 -16.76 36.82
CA VAL A 487 20.40 -16.51 36.97
C VAL A 487 20.17 -15.56 38.14
N GLY A 488 19.26 -14.57 37.92
CA GLY A 488 18.98 -13.53 38.92
C GLY A 488 19.80 -12.25 38.73
N THR A 489 20.83 -12.22 37.89
CA THR A 489 21.64 -11.03 37.61
C THR A 489 20.80 -9.95 36.93
N PRO A 490 20.73 -8.70 37.50
CA PRO A 490 20.15 -7.57 36.79
C PRO A 490 21.10 -7.09 35.69
N VAL A 491 20.57 -6.90 34.49
CA VAL A 491 21.31 -6.43 33.30
C VAL A 491 20.67 -5.15 32.79
N VAL A 492 21.45 -4.09 32.71
CA VAL A 492 21.05 -2.83 32.07
C VAL A 492 21.31 -2.95 30.57
N ILE A 493 20.26 -2.83 29.77
CA ILE A 493 20.28 -2.90 28.31
C ILE A 493 20.11 -1.50 27.77
N THR A 494 21.07 -1.01 27.00
CA THR A 494 21.05 0.32 26.38
C THR A 494 20.81 0.20 24.89
N GLY A 495 19.96 1.09 24.34
CA GLY A 495 19.61 1.04 22.92
C GLY A 495 18.70 2.17 22.47
N ASN A 496 17.75 1.86 21.59
CA ASN A 496 16.76 2.80 21.04
C ASN A 496 15.41 2.11 20.84
N THR A 497 14.33 2.88 20.91
CA THR A 497 12.96 2.45 20.63
C THR A 497 12.50 1.32 21.54
N PHE A 498 12.75 1.48 22.85
CA PHE A 498 12.37 0.49 23.85
C PHE A 498 11.00 0.76 24.48
N THR A 499 10.43 1.93 24.26
CA THR A 499 9.09 2.28 24.76
C THR A 499 8.06 1.24 24.33
N GLY A 500 7.26 0.75 25.31
CA GLY A 500 6.26 -0.27 25.08
C GLY A 500 6.81 -1.70 24.87
N ALA A 501 8.06 -1.97 25.27
CA ALA A 501 8.61 -3.32 25.19
C ALA A 501 7.75 -4.32 25.97
N THR A 502 7.40 -5.42 25.31
CA THR A 502 6.52 -6.48 25.85
C THR A 502 7.28 -7.75 26.19
N LYS A 503 8.53 -7.88 25.72
CA LYS A 503 9.34 -9.08 25.90
C LYS A 503 10.83 -8.74 25.88
N VAL A 504 11.55 -9.30 26.84
CA VAL A 504 13.03 -9.39 26.85
C VAL A 504 13.42 -10.84 26.90
N THR A 505 14.50 -11.26 26.20
CA THR A 505 14.99 -12.65 26.20
C THR A 505 16.50 -12.71 26.38
N PHE A 506 16.99 -13.76 27.05
CA PHE A 506 18.39 -14.12 27.17
C PHE A 506 18.62 -15.51 26.52
N GLY A 507 19.37 -15.53 25.41
CA GLY A 507 19.55 -16.76 24.63
C GLY A 507 18.23 -17.42 24.18
N GLY A 508 17.17 -16.60 23.94
CA GLY A 508 15.84 -17.04 23.54
C GLY A 508 14.86 -17.29 24.71
N VAL A 509 15.34 -17.41 25.95
CA VAL A 509 14.49 -17.62 27.13
C VAL A 509 13.93 -16.28 27.62
N LYS A 510 12.60 -16.19 27.83
CA LYS A 510 11.90 -14.97 28.24
C LYS A 510 12.26 -14.58 29.67
N ALA A 511 12.67 -13.33 29.86
CA ALA A 511 12.79 -12.72 31.18
C ALA A 511 11.39 -12.50 31.77
N THR A 512 11.20 -12.94 33.02
CA THR A 512 9.94 -12.77 33.76
C THR A 512 9.88 -11.42 34.48
N VAL A 513 11.05 -10.82 34.76
CA VAL A 513 11.20 -9.52 35.43
C VAL A 513 12.02 -8.60 34.52
N PHE A 514 11.42 -7.49 34.10
CA PHE A 514 12.11 -6.37 33.44
C PHE A 514 11.31 -5.08 33.61
N SER A 515 12.00 -3.94 33.55
CA SER A 515 11.42 -2.60 33.50
C SER A 515 11.89 -1.86 32.24
N VAL A 516 11.01 -1.08 31.61
CA VAL A 516 11.37 -0.11 30.59
C VAL A 516 11.65 1.21 31.29
N ASP A 517 12.92 1.54 31.51
CA ASP A 517 13.35 2.70 32.28
C ASP A 517 13.21 3.99 31.44
N SER A 518 13.44 3.86 30.12
CA SER A 518 13.27 4.92 29.12
C SER A 518 13.20 4.33 27.70
N ASP A 519 13.01 5.18 26.68
CA ASP A 519 13.12 4.74 25.29
C ASP A 519 14.51 4.18 24.91
N THR A 520 15.52 4.47 25.74
CA THR A 520 16.91 4.08 25.50
C THR A 520 17.46 3.09 26.52
N GLN A 521 16.69 2.70 27.53
CA GLN A 521 17.16 1.80 28.58
C GLN A 521 16.08 0.85 29.07
N ILE A 522 16.47 -0.41 29.24
CA ILE A 522 15.70 -1.47 29.91
C ILE A 522 16.60 -2.11 30.97
N THR A 523 16.06 -2.36 32.16
CA THR A 523 16.68 -3.23 33.16
C THR A 523 15.94 -4.57 33.16
N ALA A 524 16.66 -5.68 32.98
CA ALA A 524 16.06 -7.02 32.93
C ALA A 524 16.88 -8.02 33.74
N THR A 525 16.18 -8.93 34.43
CA THR A 525 16.81 -9.99 35.24
C THR A 525 17.01 -11.25 34.41
N VAL A 526 18.20 -11.86 34.49
CA VAL A 526 18.51 -13.14 33.82
C VAL A 526 17.55 -14.23 34.32
N PRO A 527 16.69 -14.80 33.48
CA PRO A 527 15.68 -15.74 33.92
C PRO A 527 16.23 -17.15 34.18
N THR A 528 15.50 -17.93 34.98
CA THR A 528 15.76 -19.38 35.14
C THR A 528 15.69 -20.06 33.77
N GLY A 529 16.68 -20.94 33.52
CA GLY A 529 16.80 -21.63 32.23
C GLY A 529 17.40 -20.80 31.10
N ALA A 530 17.85 -19.55 31.38
CA ALA A 530 18.58 -18.75 30.41
C ALA A 530 19.78 -19.51 29.85
N LYS A 531 20.07 -19.25 28.57
CA LYS A 531 21.22 -19.81 27.87
C LYS A 531 22.14 -18.69 27.44
N THR A 532 23.45 -18.96 27.40
CA THR A 532 24.39 -18.05 26.74
C THR A 532 23.93 -17.79 25.33
N GLY A 533 23.78 -16.51 24.97
CA GLY A 533 23.25 -16.11 23.68
C GLY A 533 22.84 -14.65 23.61
N LYS A 534 22.33 -14.22 22.47
CA LYS A 534 21.94 -12.83 22.26
C LYS A 534 20.75 -12.42 23.15
N ILE A 535 20.81 -11.20 23.66
CA ILE A 535 19.65 -10.55 24.30
C ILE A 535 18.71 -10.08 23.19
N GLY A 536 17.41 -10.34 23.34
CA GLY A 536 16.36 -9.88 22.45
C GLY A 536 15.39 -8.95 23.17
N VAL A 537 14.95 -7.87 22.52
CA VAL A 537 13.88 -6.97 22.97
C VAL A 537 12.80 -6.97 21.89
N THR A 538 11.53 -7.10 22.30
CA THR A 538 10.36 -7.00 21.42
C THR A 538 9.50 -5.84 21.88
N THR A 539 9.16 -4.94 20.97
CA THR A 539 8.25 -3.80 21.12
C THR A 539 7.10 -3.90 20.12
N PRO A 540 6.05 -3.06 20.19
CA PRO A 540 5.01 -3.03 19.17
C PRO A 540 5.52 -2.79 17.74
N SER A 541 6.65 -2.08 17.57
CA SER A 541 7.26 -1.81 16.27
C SER A 541 8.07 -3.00 15.71
N GLY A 542 8.38 -4.02 16.52
CA GLY A 542 9.15 -5.18 16.10
C GLY A 542 10.16 -5.67 17.14
N SER A 543 11.16 -6.42 16.70
CA SER A 543 12.15 -7.02 17.59
C SER A 543 13.59 -6.63 17.22
N GLY A 544 14.42 -6.41 18.24
CA GLY A 544 15.85 -6.19 18.13
C GLY A 544 16.64 -7.26 18.91
N LYS A 545 17.80 -7.64 18.39
CA LYS A 545 18.76 -8.52 19.10
C LYS A 545 20.10 -7.81 19.26
N SER A 546 20.80 -8.11 20.36
CA SER A 546 22.15 -7.61 20.59
C SER A 546 23.13 -8.16 19.55
N SER A 547 24.19 -7.41 19.27
CA SER A 547 25.30 -7.86 18.43
C SER A 547 26.09 -8.97 19.13
N GLN A 548 26.38 -8.78 20.43
CA GLN A 548 27.10 -9.70 21.29
C GLN A 548 26.16 -10.63 22.06
N ALA A 549 26.67 -11.79 22.46
CA ALA A 549 25.99 -12.72 23.35
C ALA A 549 26.20 -12.31 24.82
N PHE A 550 25.17 -12.47 25.65
CA PHE A 550 25.28 -12.48 27.09
C PHE A 550 25.73 -13.86 27.53
N THR A 551 26.75 -13.94 28.40
CA THR A 551 27.24 -15.22 28.92
C THR A 551 26.54 -15.55 30.23
N VAL A 552 25.76 -16.66 30.24
CA VAL A 552 25.18 -17.18 31.49
C VAL A 552 26.23 -18.00 32.21
N THR A 553 26.55 -17.60 33.44
CA THR A 553 27.47 -18.32 34.32
C THR A 553 26.72 -19.24 35.30
N PRO A 554 27.38 -20.25 35.88
CA PRO A 554 26.79 -21.08 36.92
C PRO A 554 26.23 -20.34 38.11
#